data_fa8fe34c2c3dcd598354ddd321e394d0
#
_entry.id   fa8fe34c2c3dcd598354ddd321e394d0
#
_cell.length_a   1.000
_cell.length_b   1.000
_cell.length_c   1.000
_cell.angle_alpha   90.00
_cell.angle_beta   90.00
_cell.angle_gamma   90.00
#
_symmetry.space_group_name_H-M   'P 1'
#
loop_
_entity.id
_entity.type
_entity.pdbx_description
1 polymer ?
#
loop_
_entity_poly.entity_id
_entity_poly.type
_entity_poly.pdbx_seq_one_letter_code
_entity_poly.pdbx_strand_id
1 'polypeptide(L)'
;NGAYIRLLDSILKKIDSNGVIGIYGRVSISNALTIVEQLKTLGHLVKGESSPTLLDTIRETKSHDEINLIKVAGEKTVSVIHEVENMFKNCVIKNDSVYWNDSELTVGMVKKLIRKLLAEKNMNQISETILAIGTKSSDPHEHGDYSDIIRANEPIVFDIFPIDSSGYCFDCTRTYVIGEASTKLKEMYSAVL
;
A
#
# COMPACT_ATOMS: atom_id res chain seq x y z
N ASN A 1 -2.37 -22.37 23.81
CA ASN A 1 -1.21 -21.46 24.07
C ASN A 1 -0.05 -22.15 24.83
N GLY A 2 -0.30 -23.03 25.82
CA GLY A 2 0.79 -23.64 26.59
C GLY A 2 1.78 -24.52 25.82
N ALA A 3 1.35 -25.18 24.73
CA ALA A 3 2.25 -25.96 23.87
C ALA A 3 3.19 -25.07 23.05
N TYR A 4 2.68 -23.95 22.56
CA TYR A 4 3.47 -22.96 21.80
C TYR A 4 4.56 -22.34 22.70
N ILE A 5 4.23 -21.96 23.93
CA ILE A 5 5.20 -21.36 24.85
C ILE A 5 6.28 -22.39 25.25
N ARG A 6 5.92 -23.65 25.50
CA ARG A 6 6.92 -24.70 25.77
C ARG A 6 7.85 -24.93 24.58
N LEU A 7 7.34 -24.83 23.37
CA LEU A 7 8.16 -24.92 22.16
C LEU A 7 9.14 -23.75 22.09
N LEU A 8 8.67 -22.50 22.26
CA LEU A 8 9.53 -21.31 22.29
C LEU A 8 10.60 -21.44 23.38
N ASP A 9 10.23 -21.81 24.60
CA ASP A 9 11.17 -22.00 25.69
C ASP A 9 12.25 -23.06 25.35
N SER A 10 11.83 -24.17 24.75
CA SER A 10 12.79 -25.20 24.30
C SER A 10 13.75 -24.73 23.24
N ILE A 11 13.27 -23.92 22.29
CA ILE A 11 14.11 -23.32 21.22
C ILE A 11 15.09 -22.32 21.84
N LEU A 12 14.59 -21.40 22.69
CA LEU A 12 15.42 -20.38 23.34
C LEU A 12 16.53 -20.99 24.18
N LYS A 13 16.25 -22.07 24.92
CA LYS A 13 17.26 -22.83 25.68
C LYS A 13 18.27 -23.53 24.76
N LYS A 14 17.80 -24.06 23.63
CA LYS A 14 18.64 -24.77 22.66
C LYS A 14 19.64 -23.88 21.96
N ILE A 15 19.27 -22.62 21.70
CA ILE A 15 20.17 -21.61 21.09
C ILE A 15 21.01 -20.85 22.14
N ASP A 16 20.96 -21.27 23.40
CA ASP A 16 21.66 -20.65 24.54
C ASP A 16 21.45 -19.13 24.61
N SER A 17 20.22 -18.70 24.48
CA SER A 17 19.84 -17.29 24.49
C SER A 17 19.83 -16.74 25.91
N ASN A 18 20.96 -16.21 26.36
CA ASN A 18 21.13 -15.55 27.66
C ASN A 18 20.87 -14.03 27.60
N GLY A 19 20.47 -13.52 26.46
CA GLY A 19 20.26 -12.08 26.19
C GLY A 19 18.81 -11.64 26.33
N VAL A 20 18.59 -10.38 25.97
CA VAL A 20 17.25 -9.80 25.86
C VAL A 20 16.56 -10.29 24.60
N ILE A 21 15.35 -10.80 24.75
CA ILE A 21 14.51 -11.27 23.65
C ILE A 21 13.58 -10.14 23.22
N GLY A 22 13.72 -9.68 21.98
CA GLY A 22 12.77 -8.78 21.33
C GLY A 22 11.63 -9.57 20.69
N ILE A 23 10.38 -9.12 20.85
CA ILE A 23 9.21 -9.68 20.17
C ILE A 23 8.69 -8.68 19.15
N TYR A 24 8.63 -9.11 17.90
CA TYR A 24 8.17 -8.32 16.76
C TYR A 24 7.02 -9.03 16.04
N GLY A 25 6.21 -8.27 15.33
CA GLY A 25 5.13 -8.77 14.49
C GLY A 25 3.76 -8.20 14.84
N ARG A 26 2.75 -8.69 14.12
CA ARG A 26 1.36 -8.25 14.28
C ARG A 26 0.55 -9.40 14.88
N VAL A 27 0.16 -9.27 16.14
CA VAL A 27 -0.71 -10.20 16.84
C VAL A 27 -1.70 -9.42 17.70
N SER A 28 -2.76 -10.06 18.18
CA SER A 28 -3.67 -9.41 19.13
C SER A 28 -2.92 -9.07 20.43
N ILE A 29 -3.25 -7.93 21.03
CA ILE A 29 -2.61 -7.46 22.27
C ILE A 29 -2.68 -8.51 23.36
N SER A 30 -3.83 -9.18 23.55
CA SER A 30 -3.97 -10.22 24.57
C SER A 30 -3.03 -11.40 24.35
N ASN A 31 -2.83 -11.82 23.08
CA ASN A 31 -1.87 -12.88 22.78
C ASN A 31 -0.43 -12.45 23.04
N ALA A 32 -0.06 -11.22 22.66
CA ALA A 32 1.27 -10.67 22.90
C ALA A 32 1.57 -10.63 24.40
N LEU A 33 0.66 -10.07 25.21
CA LEU A 33 0.81 -10.01 26.66
C LEU A 33 0.96 -11.39 27.27
N THR A 34 0.10 -12.35 26.90
CA THR A 34 0.17 -13.72 27.41
C THR A 34 1.52 -14.39 27.08
N ILE A 35 2.05 -14.20 25.86
CA ILE A 35 3.34 -14.74 25.45
C ILE A 35 4.47 -14.12 26.30
N VAL A 36 4.48 -12.79 26.44
CA VAL A 36 5.48 -12.07 27.20
C VAL A 36 5.49 -12.49 28.67
N GLU A 37 4.31 -12.56 29.33
CA GLU A 37 4.18 -12.96 30.72
C GLU A 37 4.65 -14.40 30.97
N GLN A 38 4.25 -15.32 30.09
CA GLN A 38 4.65 -16.73 30.24
C GLN A 38 6.14 -16.94 30.01
N LEU A 39 6.74 -16.27 29.03
CA LEU A 39 8.20 -16.34 28.83
C LEU A 39 8.96 -15.73 30.01
N LYS A 40 8.49 -14.61 30.57
CA LYS A 40 9.08 -14.02 31.79
C LYS A 40 8.99 -14.98 32.99
N THR A 41 7.87 -15.68 33.16
CA THR A 41 7.69 -16.70 34.22
C THR A 41 8.67 -17.87 34.05
N LEU A 42 9.06 -18.20 32.83
CA LEU A 42 10.08 -19.22 32.53
C LEU A 42 11.53 -18.71 32.64
N GLY A 43 11.72 -17.47 33.10
CA GLY A 43 13.03 -16.87 33.34
C GLY A 43 13.66 -16.13 32.18
N HIS A 44 12.94 -15.97 31.04
CA HIS A 44 13.44 -15.23 29.91
C HIS A 44 13.30 -13.71 30.10
N LEU A 45 14.34 -12.96 29.72
CA LEU A 45 14.30 -11.50 29.70
C LEU A 45 13.67 -11.01 28.39
N VAL A 46 12.37 -10.67 28.42
CA VAL A 46 11.62 -10.22 27.25
C VAL A 46 11.35 -8.72 27.35
N LYS A 47 11.63 -7.96 26.28
CA LYS A 47 11.35 -6.52 26.17
C LYS A 47 10.66 -6.19 24.86
N GLY A 48 9.82 -5.18 24.92
CA GLY A 48 9.40 -4.43 23.71
C GLY A 48 10.48 -3.43 23.32
N GLU A 49 10.53 -3.10 22.06
CA GLU A 49 11.42 -2.09 21.52
C GLU A 49 10.60 -0.93 20.93
N SER A 50 11.01 0.31 21.20
CA SER A 50 10.40 1.48 20.59
C SER A 50 10.99 1.72 19.19
N SER A 51 10.21 2.35 18.30
CA SER A 51 10.68 2.74 16.97
C SER A 51 11.81 3.79 17.04
N PRO A 52 12.85 3.72 16.18
CA PRO A 52 13.06 2.65 15.21
C PRO A 52 13.50 1.33 15.88
N THR A 53 12.84 0.22 15.52
CA THR A 53 13.21 -1.10 16.02
C THR A 53 14.44 -1.67 15.29
N LEU A 54 15.03 -2.74 15.81
CA LEU A 54 16.09 -3.47 15.12
C LEU A 54 15.65 -3.89 13.70
N LEU A 55 14.39 -4.33 13.55
CA LEU A 55 13.85 -4.71 12.24
C LEU A 55 13.69 -3.52 11.30
N ASP A 56 13.33 -2.34 11.81
CA ASP A 56 13.25 -1.12 11.02
C ASP A 56 14.64 -0.75 10.49
N THR A 57 15.66 -0.77 11.34
CA THR A 57 17.05 -0.48 10.99
C THR A 57 17.61 -1.48 9.95
N ILE A 58 17.38 -2.78 10.14
CA ILE A 58 17.84 -3.79 9.17
C ILE A 58 17.17 -3.61 7.81
N ARG A 59 15.91 -3.14 7.77
CA ARG A 59 15.14 -2.94 6.54
C ARG A 59 15.42 -1.63 5.84
N GLU A 60 16.18 -0.71 6.41
CA GLU A 60 16.58 0.55 5.75
C GLU A 60 17.39 0.31 4.47
N THR A 61 18.33 -0.62 4.53
CA THR A 61 19.14 -1.01 3.38
C THR A 61 18.65 -2.31 2.75
N LYS A 62 18.84 -2.46 1.44
CA LYS A 62 18.37 -3.61 0.65
C LYS A 62 19.54 -4.31 0.00
N SER A 63 19.54 -5.63 0.03
CA SER A 63 20.44 -6.45 -0.76
C SER A 63 20.13 -6.36 -2.27
N HIS A 64 21.02 -6.85 -3.12
CA HIS A 64 20.77 -6.91 -4.57
C HIS A 64 19.54 -7.74 -4.92
N ASP A 65 19.29 -8.84 -4.22
CA ASP A 65 18.12 -9.69 -4.45
C ASP A 65 16.82 -8.97 -4.06
N GLU A 66 16.83 -8.26 -2.95
CA GLU A 66 15.69 -7.44 -2.52
C GLU A 66 15.42 -6.30 -3.51
N ILE A 67 16.44 -5.63 -4.01
CA ILE A 67 16.31 -4.61 -5.07
C ILE A 67 15.66 -5.20 -6.32
N ASN A 68 16.04 -6.40 -6.74
CA ASN A 68 15.44 -7.06 -7.89
C ASN A 68 13.96 -7.40 -7.66
N LEU A 69 13.59 -7.85 -6.46
CA LEU A 69 12.19 -8.11 -6.11
C LEU A 69 11.35 -6.82 -6.10
N ILE A 70 11.91 -5.71 -5.59
CA ILE A 70 11.26 -4.39 -5.64
C ILE A 70 11.08 -3.92 -7.09
N LYS A 71 12.08 -4.12 -7.96
CA LYS A 71 11.97 -3.78 -9.39
C LYS A 71 10.84 -4.56 -10.06
N VAL A 72 10.73 -5.86 -9.81
CA VAL A 72 9.64 -6.70 -10.35
C VAL A 72 8.28 -6.19 -9.87
N ALA A 73 8.14 -5.87 -8.57
CA ALA A 73 6.93 -5.27 -8.04
C ALA A 73 6.62 -3.92 -8.73
N GLY A 74 7.64 -3.10 -8.97
CA GLY A 74 7.54 -1.83 -9.69
C GLY A 74 7.07 -1.99 -11.13
N GLU A 75 7.66 -2.88 -11.90
CA GLU A 75 7.28 -3.17 -13.29
C GLU A 75 5.80 -3.60 -13.39
N LYS A 76 5.37 -4.49 -12.50
CA LYS A 76 3.97 -4.91 -12.41
C LYS A 76 3.04 -3.73 -12.07
N THR A 77 3.41 -2.92 -11.08
CA THR A 77 2.63 -1.75 -10.66
C THR A 77 2.51 -0.72 -11.79
N VAL A 78 3.62 -0.39 -12.44
CA VAL A 78 3.64 0.54 -13.59
C VAL A 78 2.77 0.02 -14.73
N SER A 79 2.76 -1.29 -14.98
CA SER A 79 1.87 -1.84 -16.01
C SER A 79 0.38 -1.69 -15.67
N VAL A 80 0.00 -1.75 -14.37
CA VAL A 80 -1.38 -1.45 -13.94
C VAL A 80 -1.70 0.03 -14.15
N ILE A 81 -0.77 0.93 -13.85
CA ILE A 81 -0.91 2.38 -14.08
C ILE A 81 -1.16 2.65 -15.57
N HIS A 82 -0.39 2.03 -16.47
CA HIS A 82 -0.57 2.19 -17.91
C HIS A 82 -1.94 1.71 -18.40
N GLU A 83 -2.49 0.64 -17.83
CA GLU A 83 -3.84 0.18 -18.19
C GLU A 83 -4.92 1.17 -17.73
N VAL A 84 -4.76 1.78 -16.56
CA VAL A 84 -5.65 2.86 -16.10
C VAL A 84 -5.50 4.10 -16.99
N GLU A 85 -4.28 4.47 -17.36
CA GLU A 85 -4.04 5.54 -18.34
C GLU A 85 -4.74 5.26 -19.69
N ASN A 86 -4.63 4.04 -20.19
CA ASN A 86 -5.30 3.63 -21.42
C ASN A 86 -6.83 3.75 -21.28
N MET A 87 -7.38 3.37 -20.14
CA MET A 87 -8.80 3.59 -19.83
C MET A 87 -9.13 5.09 -19.94
N PHE A 88 -8.37 5.96 -19.27
CA PHE A 88 -8.63 7.41 -19.28
C PHE A 88 -8.50 8.03 -20.69
N LYS A 89 -7.51 7.61 -21.48
CA LYS A 89 -7.31 8.06 -22.87
C LYS A 89 -8.47 7.67 -23.80
N ASN A 90 -9.17 6.57 -23.50
CA ASN A 90 -10.30 6.09 -24.30
C ASN A 90 -11.66 6.53 -23.76
N CYS A 91 -11.70 7.38 -22.74
CA CYS A 91 -12.93 7.99 -22.25
C CYS A 91 -13.46 9.06 -23.22
N VAL A 92 -14.77 9.22 -23.22
CA VAL A 92 -15.46 10.26 -24.02
C VAL A 92 -16.03 11.31 -23.07
N ILE A 93 -15.81 12.58 -23.39
CA ILE A 93 -16.36 13.70 -22.61
C ILE A 93 -17.69 14.13 -23.26
N LYS A 94 -18.76 14.21 -22.47
CA LYS A 94 -20.07 14.72 -22.87
C LYS A 94 -20.58 15.63 -21.74
N ASN A 95 -20.77 16.93 -22.02
CA ASN A 95 -21.31 17.91 -21.06
C ASN A 95 -20.60 17.85 -19.68
N ASP A 96 -19.28 17.96 -19.66
CA ASP A 96 -18.41 17.91 -18.48
C ASP A 96 -18.38 16.57 -17.73
N SER A 97 -19.18 15.58 -18.10
CA SER A 97 -19.10 14.21 -17.59
C SER A 97 -18.19 13.35 -18.46
N VAL A 98 -17.48 12.45 -17.82
CA VAL A 98 -16.58 11.47 -18.46
C VAL A 98 -17.29 10.13 -18.56
N TYR A 99 -17.27 9.54 -19.74
CA TYR A 99 -17.94 8.25 -20.03
C TYR A 99 -16.92 7.18 -20.42
N TRP A 100 -17.11 5.99 -19.87
CA TRP A 100 -16.43 4.77 -20.27
C TRP A 100 -17.45 3.68 -20.62
N ASN A 101 -17.37 3.11 -21.84
CA ASN A 101 -18.33 2.13 -22.35
C ASN A 101 -19.80 2.52 -22.12
N ASP A 102 -20.16 3.74 -22.55
CA ASP A 102 -21.50 4.35 -22.45
C ASP A 102 -22.04 4.59 -21.03
N SER A 103 -21.23 4.37 -20.01
CA SER A 103 -21.58 4.68 -18.63
C SER A 103 -20.74 5.85 -18.10
N GLU A 104 -21.33 6.69 -17.25
CA GLU A 104 -20.56 7.72 -16.53
C GLU A 104 -19.45 7.05 -15.73
N LEU A 105 -18.23 7.53 -15.90
CA LEU A 105 -17.07 6.98 -15.22
C LEU A 105 -17.08 7.36 -13.75
N THR A 106 -17.03 6.37 -12.87
CA THR A 106 -16.95 6.58 -11.42
C THR A 106 -15.60 6.09 -10.87
N VAL A 107 -15.22 6.62 -9.72
CA VAL A 107 -14.08 6.14 -8.93
C VAL A 107 -14.16 4.62 -8.71
N GLY A 108 -15.36 4.12 -8.42
CA GLY A 108 -15.59 2.68 -8.21
C GLY A 108 -15.28 1.81 -9.43
N MET A 109 -15.55 2.30 -10.65
CA MET A 109 -15.22 1.58 -11.88
C MET A 109 -13.71 1.46 -12.07
N VAL A 110 -12.97 2.55 -11.85
CA VAL A 110 -11.51 2.57 -11.93
C VAL A 110 -10.90 1.66 -10.87
N LYS A 111 -11.34 1.76 -9.62
CA LYS A 111 -10.89 0.89 -8.52
C LYS A 111 -11.17 -0.60 -8.79
N LYS A 112 -12.31 -0.91 -9.43
CA LYS A 112 -12.63 -2.28 -9.84
C LYS A 112 -11.66 -2.80 -10.90
N LEU A 113 -11.31 -1.98 -11.88
CA LEU A 113 -10.29 -2.31 -12.89
C LEU A 113 -8.93 -2.56 -12.23
N ILE A 114 -8.49 -1.65 -11.35
CA ILE A 114 -7.21 -1.78 -10.64
C ILE A 114 -7.14 -3.12 -9.88
N ARG A 115 -8.17 -3.45 -9.08
CA ARG A 115 -8.20 -4.73 -8.35
C ARG A 115 -8.11 -5.95 -9.26
N LYS A 116 -8.81 -5.92 -10.40
CA LYS A 116 -8.72 -6.98 -11.40
C LYS A 116 -7.31 -7.13 -11.93
N LEU A 117 -6.69 -6.03 -12.37
CA LEU A 117 -5.34 -6.01 -12.94
C LEU A 117 -4.27 -6.46 -11.93
N LEU A 118 -4.39 -6.04 -10.68
CA LEU A 118 -3.50 -6.49 -9.60
C LEU A 118 -3.61 -8.00 -9.39
N ALA A 119 -4.85 -8.52 -9.30
CA ALA A 119 -5.08 -9.96 -9.13
C ALA A 119 -4.50 -10.78 -10.28
N GLU A 120 -4.65 -10.33 -11.54
CA GLU A 120 -4.07 -10.97 -12.74
C GLU A 120 -2.53 -11.03 -12.69
N LYS A 121 -1.89 -10.11 -11.95
CA LYS A 121 -0.43 -10.05 -11.78
C LYS A 121 0.06 -10.70 -10.47
N ASN A 122 -0.80 -11.41 -9.76
CA ASN A 122 -0.52 -11.98 -8.44
C ASN A 122 -0.06 -10.92 -7.41
N MET A 123 -0.65 -9.74 -7.48
CA MET A 123 -0.45 -8.66 -6.52
C MET A 123 -1.70 -8.44 -5.68
N ASN A 124 -1.52 -7.94 -4.46
CA ASN A 124 -2.60 -7.60 -3.54
C ASN A 124 -2.51 -6.14 -3.12
N GLN A 125 -3.63 -5.57 -2.67
CA GLN A 125 -3.64 -4.27 -2.01
C GLN A 125 -3.34 -4.45 -0.52
N ILE A 126 -2.39 -3.66 0.02
CA ILE A 126 -2.14 -3.59 1.46
C ILE A 126 -3.24 -2.76 2.12
N SER A 127 -3.61 -1.68 1.46
CA SER A 127 -4.71 -0.77 1.79
C SER A 127 -5.41 -0.40 0.49
N GLU A 128 -6.53 0.29 0.57
CA GLU A 128 -7.27 0.72 -0.61
C GLU A 128 -6.49 1.78 -1.39
N THR A 129 -6.40 1.60 -2.71
CA THR A 129 -5.83 2.59 -3.63
C THR A 129 -6.52 3.94 -3.44
N ILE A 130 -5.75 5.00 -3.38
CA ILE A 130 -6.24 6.38 -3.38
C ILE A 130 -6.57 6.77 -4.81
N LEU A 131 -7.81 7.21 -5.03
CA LEU A 131 -8.27 7.79 -6.29
C LEU A 131 -9.14 9.00 -5.96
N ALA A 132 -8.50 10.09 -5.59
CA ALA A 132 -9.14 11.33 -5.18
C ALA A 132 -9.35 12.26 -6.38
N ILE A 133 -10.53 12.87 -6.49
CA ILE A 133 -10.93 13.69 -7.63
C ILE A 133 -11.32 15.11 -7.23
N GLY A 134 -11.11 16.06 -8.14
CA GLY A 134 -11.48 17.47 -7.96
C GLY A 134 -10.86 18.07 -6.70
N THR A 135 -11.65 18.77 -5.90
CA THR A 135 -11.18 19.41 -4.66
C THR A 135 -10.78 18.42 -3.57
N LYS A 136 -11.35 17.20 -3.58
CA LYS A 136 -10.98 16.13 -2.63
C LYS A 136 -9.52 15.69 -2.80
N SER A 137 -8.93 15.86 -3.99
CA SER A 137 -7.53 15.51 -4.26
C SER A 137 -6.49 16.33 -3.50
N SER A 138 -6.91 17.36 -2.77
CA SER A 138 -6.04 18.12 -1.86
C SER A 138 -5.80 17.44 -0.52
N ASP A 139 -6.58 16.42 -0.17
CA ASP A 139 -6.38 15.61 1.03
C ASP A 139 -5.58 14.33 0.64
N PRO A 140 -4.34 14.17 1.17
CA PRO A 140 -3.51 13.01 0.82
C PRO A 140 -4.06 11.67 1.33
N HIS A 141 -5.04 11.69 2.22
CA HIS A 141 -5.69 10.48 2.78
C HIS A 141 -7.09 10.22 2.22
N GLU A 142 -7.55 11.03 1.27
CA GLU A 142 -8.85 10.85 0.63
C GLU A 142 -8.81 9.69 -0.37
N HIS A 143 -9.43 8.58 -0.01
CA HIS A 143 -9.46 7.40 -0.88
C HIS A 143 -10.38 7.54 -2.09
N GLY A 144 -11.34 8.46 -2.07
CA GLY A 144 -12.41 8.62 -3.06
C GLY A 144 -13.56 7.63 -2.86
N ASP A 145 -14.78 8.14 -2.88
CA ASP A 145 -15.98 7.32 -2.77
C ASP A 145 -16.27 6.57 -4.06
N TYR A 146 -16.74 5.33 -3.98
CA TYR A 146 -17.05 4.50 -5.16
C TYR A 146 -18.09 5.12 -6.09
N SER A 147 -19.00 5.92 -5.55
CA SER A 147 -20.06 6.62 -6.28
C SER A 147 -19.62 7.96 -6.86
N ASP A 148 -18.41 8.46 -6.52
CA ASP A 148 -17.93 9.74 -7.05
C ASP A 148 -17.79 9.66 -8.57
N ILE A 149 -18.43 10.61 -9.26
CA ILE A 149 -18.39 10.73 -10.72
C ILE A 149 -17.14 11.51 -11.11
N ILE A 150 -16.32 10.94 -11.99
CA ILE A 150 -15.14 11.61 -12.53
C ILE A 150 -15.60 12.64 -13.57
N ARG A 151 -15.17 13.89 -13.36
CA ARG A 151 -15.51 15.01 -14.24
C ARG A 151 -14.35 15.39 -15.13
N ALA A 152 -14.71 15.94 -16.31
CA ALA A 152 -13.71 16.48 -17.21
C ALA A 152 -13.03 17.71 -16.61
N ASN A 153 -11.76 17.92 -16.98
CA ASN A 153 -10.95 19.07 -16.61
C ASN A 153 -10.61 19.20 -15.12
N GLU A 154 -10.99 18.21 -14.31
CA GLU A 154 -10.66 18.15 -12.88
C GLU A 154 -9.45 17.24 -12.61
N PRO A 155 -8.66 17.50 -11.55
CA PRO A 155 -7.54 16.66 -11.19
C PRO A 155 -8.01 15.30 -10.65
N ILE A 156 -7.26 14.27 -10.98
CA ILE A 156 -7.39 12.91 -10.45
C ILE A 156 -6.03 12.55 -9.86
N VAL A 157 -5.94 12.46 -8.53
CA VAL A 157 -4.75 11.92 -7.85
C VAL A 157 -4.95 10.42 -7.70
N PHE A 158 -4.08 9.68 -8.35
CA PHE A 158 -4.04 8.21 -8.33
C PHE A 158 -2.77 7.75 -7.64
N ASP A 159 -2.93 7.18 -6.45
CA ASP A 159 -1.84 6.67 -5.64
C ASP A 159 -2.05 5.18 -5.36
N ILE A 160 -1.08 4.36 -5.76
CA ILE A 160 -1.16 2.90 -5.74
C ILE A 160 0.09 2.30 -5.10
N PHE A 161 -0.11 1.46 -4.07
CA PHE A 161 0.96 0.85 -3.27
C PHE A 161 0.69 -0.64 -3.03
N PRO A 162 0.67 -1.48 -4.08
CA PRO A 162 0.40 -2.90 -3.95
C PRO A 162 1.59 -3.67 -3.40
N ILE A 163 1.31 -4.87 -2.91
CA ILE A 163 2.30 -5.86 -2.51
C ILE A 163 2.33 -7.01 -3.52
N ASP A 164 3.51 -7.35 -3.99
CA ASP A 164 3.73 -8.52 -4.82
C ASP A 164 3.72 -9.82 -3.99
N SER A 165 3.50 -10.95 -4.65
CA SER A 165 3.56 -12.28 -4.03
C SER A 165 4.89 -12.59 -3.34
N SER A 166 5.97 -11.92 -3.72
CA SER A 166 7.28 -11.97 -3.04
C SER A 166 7.31 -11.28 -1.67
N GLY A 167 6.26 -10.51 -1.31
CA GLY A 167 6.19 -9.71 -0.10
C GLY A 167 6.77 -8.30 -0.22
N TYR A 168 7.28 -7.91 -1.40
CA TYR A 168 7.79 -6.56 -1.66
C TYR A 168 6.73 -5.65 -2.26
N CYS A 169 6.78 -4.38 -1.89
CA CYS A 169 5.84 -3.34 -2.30
C CYS A 169 6.49 -2.38 -3.27
N PHE A 170 5.64 -1.68 -4.05
CA PHE A 170 6.05 -0.53 -4.84
C PHE A 170 4.96 0.53 -4.74
N ASP A 171 5.38 1.75 -4.46
CA ASP A 171 4.50 2.90 -4.27
C ASP A 171 4.67 3.88 -5.43
N CYS A 172 3.56 4.36 -5.98
CA CYS A 172 3.62 5.27 -7.11
C CYS A 172 2.36 6.13 -7.22
N THR A 173 2.56 7.45 -7.17
CA THR A 173 1.50 8.43 -7.36
C THR A 173 1.59 9.09 -8.73
N ARG A 174 0.44 9.34 -9.37
CA ARG A 174 0.29 10.11 -10.60
C ARG A 174 -0.92 11.03 -10.50
N THR A 175 -0.79 12.19 -11.14
CA THR A 175 -1.91 13.13 -11.28
C THR A 175 -2.35 13.17 -12.75
N TYR A 176 -3.63 12.97 -12.98
CA TYR A 176 -4.25 12.99 -14.30
C TYR A 176 -5.31 14.08 -14.41
N VAL A 177 -5.60 14.47 -15.65
CA VAL A 177 -6.76 15.26 -16.03
C VAL A 177 -7.33 14.66 -17.31
N ILE A 178 -8.61 14.31 -17.31
CA ILE A 178 -9.31 13.90 -18.53
C ILE A 178 -9.93 15.16 -19.14
N GLY A 179 -9.38 15.58 -20.30
CA GLY A 179 -9.69 16.88 -20.92
C GLY A 179 -8.54 17.86 -20.77
N GLU A 180 -8.84 19.12 -20.44
CA GLU A 180 -7.86 20.20 -20.36
C GLU A 180 -7.62 20.66 -18.93
N ALA A 181 -6.36 20.63 -18.49
CA ALA A 181 -5.97 21.18 -17.20
C ALA A 181 -6.04 22.73 -17.25
N SER A 182 -6.70 23.33 -16.26
CA SER A 182 -6.74 24.78 -16.09
C SER A 182 -5.34 25.36 -15.85
N THR A 183 -5.15 26.65 -16.18
CA THR A 183 -3.88 27.35 -15.91
C THR A 183 -3.49 27.25 -14.45
N LYS A 184 -4.44 27.46 -13.53
CA LYS A 184 -4.22 27.35 -12.09
C LYS A 184 -3.74 25.94 -11.69
N LEU A 185 -4.32 24.90 -12.26
CA LEU A 185 -3.90 23.51 -11.95
C LEU A 185 -2.48 23.22 -12.47
N LYS A 186 -2.14 23.75 -13.65
CA LYS A 186 -0.78 23.65 -14.21
C LYS A 186 0.24 24.39 -13.33
N GLU A 187 -0.11 25.58 -12.85
CA GLU A 187 0.73 26.36 -11.93
C GLU A 187 0.95 25.62 -10.61
N MET A 188 -0.11 25.05 -10.02
CA MET A 188 -0.02 24.24 -8.79
C MET A 188 0.89 23.03 -9.00
N TYR A 189 0.74 22.31 -10.11
CA TYR A 189 1.59 21.17 -10.42
C TYR A 189 3.06 21.58 -10.61
N SER A 190 3.32 22.68 -11.30
CA SER A 190 4.67 23.18 -11.52
C SER A 190 5.36 23.67 -10.23
N ALA A 191 4.57 24.07 -9.23
CA ALA A 191 5.12 24.53 -7.94
C ALA A 191 5.63 23.39 -7.05
N VAL A 192 5.25 22.15 -7.34
CA VAL A 192 5.66 20.95 -6.57
C VAL A 192 6.63 20.03 -7.32
N LEU A 193 6.92 20.33 -8.60
CA LEU A 193 7.98 19.71 -9.39
C LEU A 193 9.34 20.31 -9.02
#